data_1bbac2bc0137b004dd1fa889fa663866
#
_entry.id   1bbac2bc0137b004dd1fa889fa663866
#
_cell.length_a   1.000
_cell.length_b   1.000
_cell.length_c   1.000
_cell.angle_alpha   90.00
_cell.angle_beta   90.00
_cell.angle_gamma   90.00
#
_symmetry.space_group_name_H-M   'P 1'
#
loop_
_entity.id
_entity.type
_entity.pdbx_description
1 polymer ?
#
loop_
_entity_poly.entity_id
_entity_poly.type
_entity_poly.pdbx_seq_one_letter_code
_entity_poly.pdbx_strand_id
1 'polypeptide(L)'
;MDTYTITIDGGTTNTRCILWNSSRQRIDEQKREVGVRNTAIDGNNSKLKNAVKECLEQLLEDHSLTYDNINHIIASGMITSDVGIVVVPHLTAPADLEQIARSTVAIRLPEICPIPIHFIPGIKNSCSNISLENYEAMDIMRGEEVESLAIIDKYHNGSPMILVLPGSHNKFVAVNADKEITGCLTSISGELLSAIINDTIIAKSVNRSFVTADQYDRKWLLLGYNTAKETGLGRACFSGRILGLFCNAEPSKISNYILGAALQGDIQAIRNSSCLLYTSDAADDLTRVD
;
A
#
# COMPACT_ATOMS: atom_id res chain seq x y z
N MET A 1 -10.62 -34.97 -3.33
CA MET A 1 -11.43 -33.79 -3.69
C MET A 1 -10.44 -32.63 -3.82
N ASP A 2 -10.57 -31.88 -4.90
CA ASP A 2 -9.77 -30.69 -5.04
C ASP A 2 -10.16 -29.66 -3.99
N THR A 3 -9.18 -29.10 -3.28
CA THR A 3 -9.39 -28.10 -2.25
C THR A 3 -8.93 -26.74 -2.75
N TYR A 4 -9.70 -25.71 -2.41
CA TYR A 4 -9.47 -24.35 -2.84
C TYR A 4 -9.22 -23.43 -1.63
N THR A 5 -8.63 -22.30 -1.89
CA THR A 5 -8.48 -21.19 -0.92
C THR A 5 -9.07 -19.94 -1.53
N ILE A 6 -9.77 -19.14 -0.73
CA ILE A 6 -10.22 -17.81 -1.16
C ILE A 6 -9.46 -16.76 -0.34
N THR A 7 -8.92 -15.78 -1.03
CA THR A 7 -8.34 -14.59 -0.38
C THR A 7 -9.26 -13.40 -0.57
N ILE A 8 -9.42 -12.59 0.49
CA ILE A 8 -10.22 -11.36 0.51
C ILE A 8 -9.27 -10.19 0.76
N ASP A 9 -9.19 -9.27 -0.18
CA ASP A 9 -8.55 -7.99 -0.02
C ASP A 9 -9.63 -6.92 0.18
N GLY A 10 -9.73 -6.41 1.39
CA GLY A 10 -10.69 -5.37 1.75
C GLY A 10 -10.00 -4.00 1.82
N GLY A 11 -10.08 -3.24 0.73
CA GLY A 11 -9.48 -1.91 0.63
C GLY A 11 -10.41 -0.78 1.09
N THR A 12 -9.96 0.46 0.88
CA THR A 12 -10.73 1.67 1.21
C THR A 12 -11.99 1.80 0.35
N THR A 13 -11.91 1.49 -0.93
CA THR A 13 -12.99 1.70 -1.92
C THR A 13 -13.51 0.42 -2.55
N ASN A 14 -12.73 -0.65 -2.50
CA ASN A 14 -13.06 -1.90 -3.16
C ASN A 14 -12.89 -3.09 -2.24
N THR A 15 -13.66 -4.13 -2.47
CA THR A 15 -13.46 -5.48 -1.93
C THR A 15 -13.21 -6.42 -3.10
N ARG A 16 -12.19 -7.26 -2.97
CA ARG A 16 -11.76 -8.24 -3.97
C ARG A 16 -11.65 -9.60 -3.34
N CYS A 17 -12.24 -10.61 -3.94
CA CYS A 17 -12.11 -12.01 -3.56
C CYS A 17 -11.49 -12.78 -4.72
N ILE A 18 -10.46 -13.58 -4.43
CA ILE A 18 -9.75 -14.39 -5.44
C ILE A 18 -9.80 -15.85 -5.03
N LEU A 19 -10.18 -16.71 -5.97
CA LEU A 19 -10.21 -18.17 -5.83
C LEU A 19 -8.86 -18.75 -6.31
N TRP A 20 -8.25 -19.58 -5.48
CA TRP A 20 -6.98 -20.27 -5.74
C TRP A 20 -7.16 -21.77 -5.67
N ASN A 21 -6.51 -22.52 -6.57
CA ASN A 21 -6.44 -23.98 -6.47
C ASN A 21 -5.34 -24.42 -5.48
N SER A 22 -5.25 -25.73 -5.25
CA SER A 22 -4.22 -26.35 -4.37
C SER A 22 -2.77 -26.10 -4.84
N SER A 23 -2.56 -25.82 -6.11
CA SER A 23 -1.25 -25.42 -6.67
C SER A 23 -0.97 -23.92 -6.57
N ARG A 24 -1.78 -23.16 -5.82
CA ARG A 24 -1.68 -21.70 -5.65
C ARG A 24 -1.80 -20.91 -6.96
N GLN A 25 -2.49 -21.47 -7.96
CA GLN A 25 -2.81 -20.77 -9.19
C GLN A 25 -4.14 -20.03 -9.01
N ARG A 26 -4.17 -18.78 -9.45
CA ARG A 26 -5.38 -17.99 -9.49
C ARG A 26 -6.35 -18.61 -10.52
N ILE A 27 -7.56 -18.91 -10.09
CA ILE A 27 -8.62 -19.46 -10.90
C ILE A 27 -9.55 -18.34 -11.37
N ASP A 28 -10.05 -17.52 -10.42
CA ASP A 28 -11.00 -16.47 -10.72
C ASP A 28 -10.96 -15.35 -9.70
N GLU A 29 -11.61 -14.23 -10.01
CA GLU A 29 -11.70 -13.05 -9.14
C GLU A 29 -13.08 -12.41 -9.25
N GLN A 30 -13.64 -12.08 -8.09
CA GLN A 30 -14.80 -11.21 -7.97
C GLN A 30 -14.44 -9.91 -7.26
N LYS A 31 -14.99 -8.81 -7.73
CA LYS A 31 -14.75 -7.48 -7.19
C LYS A 31 -16.05 -6.72 -6.99
N ARG A 32 -16.12 -5.92 -5.92
CA ARG A 32 -17.21 -4.97 -5.66
C ARG A 32 -16.61 -3.61 -5.34
N GLU A 33 -17.22 -2.55 -5.84
CA GLU A 33 -16.86 -1.16 -5.52
C GLU A 33 -17.46 -0.74 -4.17
N VAL A 34 -17.17 -1.56 -3.17
CA VAL A 34 -17.54 -1.36 -1.77
C VAL A 34 -16.30 -1.62 -0.93
N GLY A 35 -15.92 -0.68 -0.08
CA GLY A 35 -14.80 -0.78 0.85
C GLY A 35 -15.14 -0.14 2.19
N VAL A 36 -14.13 0.01 3.06
CA VAL A 36 -14.34 0.57 4.41
C VAL A 36 -14.80 2.03 4.40
N ARG A 37 -14.58 2.78 3.30
CA ARG A 37 -15.14 4.12 3.12
C ARG A 37 -16.67 4.11 3.22
N ASN A 38 -17.34 3.08 2.71
CA ASN A 38 -18.79 2.95 2.81
C ASN A 38 -19.21 2.78 4.27
N THR A 39 -18.47 1.98 5.06
CA THR A 39 -18.70 1.84 6.50
C THR A 39 -18.58 3.18 7.23
N ALA A 40 -17.53 3.95 6.93
CA ALA A 40 -17.32 5.26 7.55
C ALA A 40 -18.44 6.27 7.21
N ILE A 41 -18.98 6.23 5.99
CA ILE A 41 -20.09 7.09 5.56
C ILE A 41 -21.42 6.63 6.18
N ASP A 42 -21.70 5.32 6.14
CA ASP A 42 -23.00 4.76 6.54
C ASP A 42 -23.12 4.56 8.07
N GLY A 43 -21.99 4.61 8.81
CA GLY A 43 -21.92 4.32 10.24
C GLY A 43 -22.12 2.85 10.60
N ASN A 44 -22.11 1.94 9.61
CA ASN A 44 -22.22 0.49 9.81
C ASN A 44 -21.56 -0.28 8.64
N ASN A 45 -21.18 -1.53 8.87
CA ASN A 45 -20.45 -2.35 7.90
C ASN A 45 -21.33 -3.33 7.10
N SER A 46 -22.65 -3.13 7.10
CA SER A 46 -23.57 -4.05 6.42
C SER A 46 -23.33 -4.17 4.91
N LYS A 47 -23.05 -3.05 4.24
CA LYS A 47 -22.71 -3.06 2.80
C LYS A 47 -21.41 -3.83 2.54
N LEU A 48 -20.40 -3.65 3.39
CA LEU A 48 -19.12 -4.35 3.26
C LEU A 48 -19.30 -5.87 3.48
N LYS A 49 -20.05 -6.27 4.50
CA LYS A 49 -20.38 -7.68 4.74
C LYS A 49 -21.13 -8.30 3.56
N ASN A 50 -22.12 -7.61 3.02
CA ASN A 50 -22.88 -8.07 1.85
C ASN A 50 -21.98 -8.19 0.61
N ALA A 51 -21.09 -7.22 0.36
CA ALA A 51 -20.15 -7.26 -0.75
C ALA A 51 -19.21 -8.48 -0.68
N VAL A 52 -18.69 -8.79 0.52
CA VAL A 52 -17.88 -9.99 0.75
C VAL A 52 -18.71 -11.25 0.48
N LYS A 53 -19.91 -11.34 1.06
CA LYS A 53 -20.82 -12.47 0.86
C LYS A 53 -21.11 -12.71 -0.62
N GLU A 54 -21.54 -11.68 -1.34
CA GLU A 54 -21.82 -11.77 -2.78
C GLU A 54 -20.61 -12.22 -3.61
N CYS A 55 -19.39 -11.72 -3.28
CA CYS A 55 -18.18 -12.17 -3.96
C CYS A 55 -17.91 -13.66 -3.72
N LEU A 56 -18.07 -14.13 -2.46
CA LEU A 56 -17.88 -15.54 -2.13
C LEU A 56 -18.91 -16.43 -2.83
N GLU A 57 -20.18 -16.08 -2.75
CA GLU A 57 -21.29 -16.84 -3.37
C GLU A 57 -21.10 -16.91 -4.89
N GLN A 58 -20.74 -15.80 -5.54
CA GLN A 58 -20.52 -15.76 -6.98
C GLN A 58 -19.33 -16.65 -7.41
N LEU A 59 -18.19 -16.60 -6.68
CA LEU A 59 -17.05 -17.48 -6.97
C LEU A 59 -17.44 -18.97 -6.87
N LEU A 60 -18.22 -19.34 -5.86
CA LEU A 60 -18.66 -20.72 -5.68
C LEU A 60 -19.64 -21.14 -6.78
N GLU A 61 -20.59 -20.29 -7.15
CA GLU A 61 -21.59 -20.57 -8.19
C GLU A 61 -20.91 -20.73 -9.57
N ASP A 62 -20.03 -19.79 -9.95
CA ASP A 62 -19.34 -19.76 -11.25
C ASP A 62 -18.51 -21.05 -11.47
N HIS A 63 -18.01 -21.66 -10.39
CA HIS A 63 -17.17 -22.85 -10.45
C HIS A 63 -17.86 -24.14 -9.96
N SER A 64 -19.19 -24.09 -9.71
CA SER A 64 -19.95 -25.22 -9.19
C SER A 64 -19.35 -25.85 -7.92
N LEU A 65 -18.81 -24.98 -7.03
CA LEU A 65 -18.21 -25.33 -5.75
C LEU A 65 -19.18 -25.08 -4.60
N THR A 66 -18.89 -25.72 -3.47
CA THR A 66 -19.54 -25.49 -2.17
C THR A 66 -18.49 -25.10 -1.15
N TYR A 67 -18.90 -24.65 0.03
CA TYR A 67 -17.95 -24.36 1.11
C TYR A 67 -17.17 -25.59 1.59
N ASP A 68 -17.63 -26.81 1.32
CA ASP A 68 -16.88 -28.05 1.62
C ASP A 68 -15.64 -28.21 0.73
N ASN A 69 -15.58 -27.53 -0.41
CA ASN A 69 -14.41 -27.49 -1.28
C ASN A 69 -13.41 -26.43 -0.85
N ILE A 70 -13.77 -25.52 0.08
CA ILE A 70 -12.92 -24.41 0.52
C ILE A 70 -12.18 -24.78 1.79
N ASN A 71 -10.85 -24.86 1.70
CA ASN A 71 -10.00 -25.17 2.82
C ASN A 71 -9.82 -23.95 3.76
N HIS A 72 -9.60 -22.78 3.18
CA HIS A 72 -9.43 -21.53 3.92
C HIS A 72 -10.04 -20.35 3.20
N ILE A 73 -10.61 -19.42 4.00
CA ILE A 73 -10.91 -18.06 3.56
C ILE A 73 -10.00 -17.14 4.40
N ILE A 74 -9.16 -16.34 3.72
CA ILE A 74 -8.15 -15.49 4.35
C ILE A 74 -8.44 -14.04 3.96
N ALA A 75 -8.56 -13.15 4.93
CA ALA A 75 -8.87 -11.74 4.73
C ALA A 75 -7.75 -10.84 5.24
N SER A 76 -7.36 -9.86 4.43
CA SER A 76 -6.34 -8.85 4.76
C SER A 76 -6.80 -7.45 4.34
N GLY A 77 -6.04 -6.45 4.72
CA GLY A 77 -6.30 -5.05 4.39
C GLY A 77 -7.24 -4.37 5.39
N MET A 78 -7.84 -3.27 4.97
CA MET A 78 -8.68 -2.42 5.81
C MET A 78 -9.91 -3.13 6.38
N ILE A 79 -10.28 -4.29 5.86
CA ILE A 79 -11.36 -5.14 6.39
C ILE A 79 -11.11 -5.56 7.85
N THR A 80 -9.84 -5.51 8.31
CA THR A 80 -9.41 -5.86 9.68
C THR A 80 -9.23 -4.62 10.58
N SER A 81 -9.70 -3.44 10.17
CA SER A 81 -9.67 -2.18 10.93
C SER A 81 -10.97 -1.93 11.71
N ASP A 82 -11.00 -0.86 12.48
CA ASP A 82 -12.17 -0.38 13.22
C ASP A 82 -13.37 -0.01 12.32
N VAL A 83 -13.08 0.40 11.09
CA VAL A 83 -14.10 0.64 10.04
C VAL A 83 -14.31 -0.57 9.12
N GLY A 84 -13.66 -1.70 9.42
CA GLY A 84 -13.78 -2.96 8.69
C GLY A 84 -14.92 -3.86 9.17
N ILE A 85 -14.76 -5.16 8.98
CA ILE A 85 -15.70 -6.18 9.48
C ILE A 85 -15.32 -6.65 10.89
N VAL A 86 -14.01 -6.83 11.12
CA VAL A 86 -13.47 -7.33 12.39
C VAL A 86 -12.25 -6.48 12.77
N VAL A 87 -12.21 -6.01 13.98
CA VAL A 87 -11.03 -5.29 14.51
C VAL A 87 -9.98 -6.29 14.94
N VAL A 88 -8.85 -6.33 14.21
CA VAL A 88 -7.68 -7.14 14.59
C VAL A 88 -6.56 -6.18 15.01
N PRO A 89 -6.04 -6.29 16.25
CA PRO A 89 -4.92 -5.48 16.70
C PRO A 89 -3.69 -5.65 15.80
N HIS A 90 -2.91 -4.57 15.61
CA HIS A 90 -1.66 -4.66 14.89
C HIS A 90 -0.63 -5.50 15.63
N LEU A 91 0.09 -6.34 14.90
CA LEU A 91 1.32 -6.96 15.38
C LEU A 91 2.41 -5.88 15.47
N THR A 92 3.22 -5.93 16.51
CA THR A 92 4.35 -4.97 16.65
C THR A 92 5.58 -5.55 15.94
N ALA A 93 6.23 -4.76 15.12
CA ALA A 93 7.50 -5.12 14.49
C ALA A 93 8.62 -5.35 15.56
N PRO A 94 9.63 -6.22 15.30
CA PRO A 94 9.81 -7.00 14.09
C PRO A 94 8.82 -8.16 13.97
N ALA A 95 8.48 -8.55 12.74
CA ALA A 95 7.54 -9.62 12.47
C ALA A 95 7.88 -10.37 11.19
N ASP A 96 7.89 -11.71 11.28
CA ASP A 96 8.06 -12.62 10.17
C ASP A 96 6.73 -13.27 9.73
N LEU A 97 6.79 -14.10 8.69
CA LEU A 97 5.62 -14.83 8.19
C LEU A 97 4.99 -15.73 9.28
N GLU A 98 5.80 -16.38 10.10
CA GLU A 98 5.32 -17.32 11.13
C GLU A 98 4.57 -16.58 12.25
N GLN A 99 5.11 -15.45 12.69
CA GLN A 99 4.48 -14.60 13.70
C GLN A 99 3.16 -14.01 13.20
N ILE A 100 3.11 -13.56 11.94
CA ILE A 100 1.88 -13.06 11.32
C ILE A 100 0.83 -14.18 11.21
N ALA A 101 1.24 -15.38 10.76
CA ALA A 101 0.35 -16.53 10.66
C ALA A 101 -0.22 -16.94 12.03
N ARG A 102 0.60 -16.97 13.07
CA ARG A 102 0.17 -17.28 14.45
C ARG A 102 -0.76 -16.21 15.05
N SER A 103 -0.63 -14.97 14.59
CA SER A 103 -1.44 -13.83 15.05
C SER A 103 -2.72 -13.64 14.25
N THR A 104 -2.93 -14.46 13.21
CA THR A 104 -4.14 -14.47 12.40
C THR A 104 -5.32 -15.02 13.22
N VAL A 105 -6.46 -14.33 13.16
CA VAL A 105 -7.63 -14.63 13.97
C VAL A 105 -8.73 -15.27 13.13
N ALA A 106 -9.15 -16.49 13.48
CA ALA A 106 -10.25 -17.17 12.80
C ALA A 106 -11.60 -16.81 13.46
N ILE A 107 -12.49 -16.20 12.69
CA ILE A 107 -13.81 -15.76 13.19
C ILE A 107 -14.92 -16.33 12.32
N ARG A 108 -15.98 -16.86 12.96
CA ARG A 108 -17.20 -17.28 12.31
C ARG A 108 -18.16 -16.10 12.16
N LEU A 109 -18.57 -15.84 10.94
CA LEU A 109 -19.53 -14.80 10.59
C LEU A 109 -20.65 -15.44 9.74
N PRO A 110 -21.63 -16.09 10.40
CA PRO A 110 -22.68 -16.86 9.69
C PRO A 110 -23.49 -16.01 8.71
N GLU A 111 -23.56 -14.70 8.93
CA GLU A 111 -24.18 -13.75 8.02
C GLU A 111 -23.42 -13.58 6.69
N ILE A 112 -22.14 -13.99 6.63
CA ILE A 112 -21.30 -13.93 5.43
C ILE A 112 -21.14 -15.31 4.83
N CYS A 113 -20.62 -16.28 5.63
CA CYS A 113 -20.39 -17.65 5.17
C CYS A 113 -20.39 -18.66 6.34
N PRO A 114 -20.60 -19.96 6.08
CA PRO A 114 -20.72 -20.99 7.13
C PRO A 114 -19.38 -21.41 7.73
N ILE A 115 -18.24 -21.15 7.05
CA ILE A 115 -16.91 -21.51 7.53
C ILE A 115 -16.16 -20.31 8.12
N PRO A 116 -15.15 -20.50 8.98
CA PRO A 116 -14.40 -19.38 9.54
C PRO A 116 -13.64 -18.59 8.48
N ILE A 117 -13.58 -17.27 8.65
CA ILE A 117 -12.69 -16.37 7.91
C ILE A 117 -11.48 -16.08 8.79
N HIS A 118 -10.28 -16.20 8.22
CA HIS A 118 -9.01 -15.95 8.86
C HIS A 118 -8.56 -14.53 8.59
N PHE A 119 -8.54 -13.66 9.58
CA PHE A 119 -8.21 -12.24 9.47
C PHE A 119 -6.74 -11.99 9.83
N ILE A 120 -5.95 -11.53 8.86
CA ILE A 120 -4.54 -11.22 9.03
C ILE A 120 -4.40 -9.86 9.75
N PRO A 121 -3.58 -9.74 10.82
CA PRO A 121 -3.31 -8.47 11.48
C PRO A 121 -2.46 -7.55 10.58
N GLY A 122 -2.66 -6.24 10.68
CA GLY A 122 -1.69 -5.27 10.21
C GLY A 122 -0.41 -5.27 11.06
N ILE A 123 0.61 -4.53 10.66
CA ILE A 123 1.85 -4.34 11.41
C ILE A 123 2.00 -2.87 11.79
N LYS A 124 2.56 -2.62 12.97
CA LYS A 124 2.96 -1.30 13.45
C LYS A 124 4.43 -1.28 13.87
N ASN A 125 5.03 -0.12 13.78
CA ASN A 125 6.39 0.07 14.28
C ASN A 125 6.50 -0.20 15.79
N SER A 126 7.67 -0.63 16.23
CA SER A 126 7.99 -0.79 17.65
C SER A 126 8.30 0.58 18.25
N CYS A 127 7.31 1.18 18.86
CA CYS A 127 7.46 2.42 19.61
C CYS A 127 6.65 2.34 20.91
N SER A 128 7.32 2.49 22.03
CA SER A 128 6.68 2.53 23.35
C SER A 128 6.41 3.98 23.78
N ASN A 129 5.33 4.21 24.50
CA ASN A 129 4.99 5.51 25.10
C ASN A 129 5.01 6.66 24.09
N ILE A 130 4.17 6.55 23.04
CA ILE A 130 4.08 7.57 22.00
C ILE A 130 3.67 8.90 22.62
N SER A 131 4.44 9.94 22.31
CA SER A 131 4.27 11.31 22.78
C SER A 131 4.55 12.31 21.65
N LEU A 132 4.38 13.60 21.93
CA LEU A 132 4.70 14.64 20.96
C LEU A 132 6.20 14.70 20.61
N GLU A 133 7.06 14.11 21.42
CA GLU A 133 8.52 14.09 21.20
C GLU A 133 8.98 12.94 20.28
N ASN A 134 8.15 11.87 20.14
CA ASN A 134 8.56 10.65 19.42
C ASN A 134 7.51 10.06 18.48
N TYR A 135 6.39 10.77 18.22
CA TYR A 135 5.30 10.26 17.38
C TYR A 135 5.76 9.87 15.96
N GLU A 136 6.79 10.55 15.43
CA GLU A 136 7.36 10.26 14.10
C GLU A 136 8.00 8.85 13.98
N ALA A 137 8.32 8.20 15.10
CA ALA A 137 8.81 6.83 15.11
C ALA A 137 7.69 5.80 14.92
N MET A 138 6.42 6.20 15.10
CA MET A 138 5.27 5.32 14.92
C MET A 138 4.74 5.40 13.50
N ASP A 139 4.54 4.22 12.92
CA ASP A 139 3.79 4.05 11.67
C ASP A 139 3.06 2.71 11.69
N ILE A 140 2.10 2.56 10.80
CA ILE A 140 1.25 1.39 10.69
C ILE A 140 1.08 1.00 9.22
N MET A 141 0.88 -0.29 8.96
CA MET A 141 0.42 -0.78 7.66
C MET A 141 -0.68 -1.82 7.85
N ARG A 142 -1.58 -1.89 6.88
CA ARG A 142 -2.71 -2.80 6.92
C ARG A 142 -3.14 -3.17 5.50
N GLY A 143 -2.66 -4.36 5.08
CA GLY A 143 -2.75 -4.90 3.73
C GLY A 143 -1.37 -5.06 3.10
N GLU A 144 -0.51 -4.07 3.23
CA GLU A 144 0.83 -4.06 2.65
C GLU A 144 1.78 -5.09 3.30
N GLU A 145 1.49 -5.58 4.50
CA GLU A 145 2.22 -6.68 5.13
C GLU A 145 2.15 -7.96 4.28
N VAL A 146 0.99 -8.26 3.69
CA VAL A 146 0.79 -9.46 2.86
C VAL A 146 1.58 -9.34 1.55
N GLU A 147 1.53 -8.16 0.92
CA GLU A 147 2.31 -7.86 -0.27
C GLU A 147 3.82 -7.93 0.02
N SER A 148 4.25 -7.35 1.14
CA SER A 148 5.64 -7.39 1.60
C SER A 148 6.14 -8.80 1.81
N LEU A 149 5.37 -9.68 2.48
CA LEU A 149 5.73 -11.07 2.69
C LEU A 149 5.89 -11.83 1.37
N ALA A 150 5.02 -11.59 0.39
CA ALA A 150 5.14 -12.22 -0.92
C ALA A 150 6.40 -11.78 -1.67
N ILE A 151 6.79 -10.52 -1.55
CA ILE A 151 8.02 -9.98 -2.13
C ILE A 151 9.25 -10.55 -1.40
N ILE A 152 9.22 -10.61 -0.06
CA ILE A 152 10.29 -11.18 0.76
C ILE A 152 10.51 -12.65 0.39
N ASP A 153 9.45 -13.45 0.33
CA ASP A 153 9.56 -14.87 -0.03
C ASP A 153 10.25 -15.07 -1.39
N LYS A 154 9.94 -14.21 -2.35
CA LYS A 154 10.42 -14.36 -3.74
C LYS A 154 11.79 -13.75 -4.01
N TYR A 155 12.11 -12.63 -3.36
CA TYR A 155 13.26 -11.80 -3.77
C TYR A 155 14.31 -11.57 -2.68
N HIS A 156 14.04 -11.96 -1.42
CA HIS A 156 15.00 -11.74 -0.34
C HIS A 156 16.23 -12.64 -0.53
N ASN A 157 17.40 -12.05 -0.51
CA ASN A 157 18.68 -12.70 -0.81
C ASN A 157 19.61 -12.87 0.41
N GLY A 158 19.08 -12.67 1.64
CA GLY A 158 19.86 -12.73 2.88
C GLY A 158 20.45 -11.38 3.30
N SER A 159 20.21 -10.31 2.55
CA SER A 159 20.65 -8.95 2.92
C SER A 159 19.44 -8.10 3.34
N PRO A 160 19.63 -7.12 4.24
CA PRO A 160 18.59 -6.15 4.53
C PRO A 160 18.12 -5.42 3.28
N MET A 161 16.82 -5.09 3.22
CA MET A 161 16.23 -4.39 2.08
C MET A 161 15.15 -3.40 2.52
N ILE A 162 14.88 -2.42 1.68
CA ILE A 162 13.71 -1.56 1.78
C ILE A 162 12.79 -1.87 0.61
N LEU A 163 11.56 -2.29 0.89
CA LEU A 163 10.52 -2.44 -0.12
C LEU A 163 9.86 -1.08 -0.35
N VAL A 164 9.64 -0.73 -1.60
CA VAL A 164 8.90 0.46 -2.00
C VAL A 164 7.60 0.01 -2.64
N LEU A 165 6.49 0.26 -1.98
CA LEU A 165 5.14 -0.08 -2.44
C LEU A 165 4.44 1.23 -2.84
N PRO A 166 4.49 1.62 -4.12
CA PRO A 166 3.89 2.87 -4.58
C PRO A 166 2.38 2.76 -4.65
N GLY A 167 1.70 3.82 -4.24
CA GLY A 167 0.24 3.91 -4.25
C GLY A 167 -0.24 5.33 -3.99
N SER A 168 -1.51 5.49 -3.62
CA SER A 168 -2.02 6.76 -3.06
C SER A 168 -1.23 7.15 -1.81
N HIS A 169 -0.96 6.15 -0.98
CA HIS A 169 -0.02 6.22 0.15
C HIS A 169 1.19 5.36 -0.21
N ASN A 170 2.33 5.97 -0.46
CA ASN A 170 3.56 5.23 -0.66
C ASN A 170 3.99 4.60 0.66
N LYS A 171 4.30 3.31 0.63
CA LYS A 171 4.78 2.58 1.80
C LYS A 171 6.22 2.15 1.57
N PHE A 172 7.08 2.42 2.55
CA PHE A 172 8.47 1.99 2.60
C PHE A 172 8.59 1.01 3.75
N VAL A 173 8.94 -0.24 3.46
CA VAL A 173 8.96 -1.33 4.44
C VAL A 173 10.39 -1.80 4.63
N ALA A 174 10.90 -1.69 5.86
CA ALA A 174 12.22 -2.18 6.22
C ALA A 174 12.17 -3.68 6.52
N VAL A 175 13.09 -4.43 5.91
CA VAL A 175 13.24 -5.88 6.10
C VAL A 175 14.69 -6.18 6.45
N ASN A 176 14.92 -6.95 7.52
CA ASN A 176 16.25 -7.36 7.94
C ASN A 176 16.77 -8.61 7.21
N ALA A 177 17.99 -9.03 7.52
CA ALA A 177 18.60 -10.21 6.94
C ALA A 177 17.86 -11.53 7.27
N ASP A 178 17.12 -11.57 8.36
CA ASP A 178 16.34 -12.72 8.83
C ASP A 178 14.91 -12.77 8.26
N LYS A 179 14.60 -11.94 7.26
CA LYS A 179 13.30 -11.83 6.59
C LYS A 179 12.19 -11.28 7.48
N GLU A 180 12.52 -10.58 8.56
CA GLU A 180 11.54 -9.92 9.41
C GLU A 180 11.28 -8.51 8.90
N ILE A 181 10.01 -8.10 8.89
CA ILE A 181 9.59 -6.72 8.72
C ILE A 181 9.91 -5.98 10.03
N THR A 182 10.88 -5.07 10.00
CA THR A 182 11.34 -4.34 11.18
C THR A 182 10.62 -3.02 11.40
N GLY A 183 9.92 -2.52 10.41
CA GLY A 183 9.10 -1.32 10.49
C GLY A 183 8.69 -0.82 9.12
N CYS A 184 7.93 0.26 9.12
CA CYS A 184 7.49 0.92 7.88
C CYS A 184 7.46 2.44 8.04
N LEU A 185 7.40 3.12 6.90
CA LEU A 185 7.17 4.56 6.78
C LEU A 185 6.14 4.80 5.69
N THR A 186 5.14 5.62 5.97
CA THR A 186 4.07 5.97 5.04
C THR A 186 4.18 7.42 4.60
N SER A 187 3.95 7.66 3.33
CA SER A 187 3.81 9.00 2.77
C SER A 187 2.54 9.11 1.94
N ILE A 188 1.85 10.25 2.00
CA ILE A 188 0.68 10.54 1.16
C ILE A 188 1.06 11.16 -0.18
N SER A 189 2.29 10.99 -0.64
CA SER A 189 2.80 11.66 -1.84
C SER A 189 2.04 11.30 -3.10
N GLY A 190 1.46 10.10 -3.20
CA GLY A 190 0.60 9.71 -4.31
C GLY A 190 -0.72 10.51 -4.34
N GLU A 191 -1.40 10.68 -3.20
CA GLU A 191 -2.59 11.56 -3.11
C GLU A 191 -2.23 13.02 -3.37
N LEU A 192 -1.12 13.48 -2.80
CA LEU A 192 -0.65 14.84 -2.99
C LEU A 192 -0.33 15.12 -4.45
N LEU A 193 0.36 14.21 -5.12
CA LEU A 193 0.63 14.29 -6.56
C LEU A 193 -0.67 14.32 -7.37
N SER A 194 -1.65 13.48 -7.02
CA SER A 194 -2.97 13.48 -7.66
C SER A 194 -3.67 14.83 -7.48
N ALA A 195 -3.69 15.38 -6.28
CA ALA A 195 -4.28 16.69 -6.00
C ALA A 195 -3.57 17.82 -6.78
N ILE A 196 -2.24 17.81 -6.83
CA ILE A 196 -1.45 18.80 -7.60
C ILE A 196 -1.82 18.74 -9.08
N ILE A 197 -1.89 17.55 -9.66
CA ILE A 197 -2.13 17.33 -11.09
C ILE A 197 -3.58 17.64 -11.48
N ASN A 198 -4.56 17.40 -10.61
CA ASN A 198 -5.97 17.50 -10.97
C ASN A 198 -6.66 18.76 -10.45
N ASP A 199 -6.30 19.22 -9.24
CA ASP A 199 -7.11 20.17 -8.48
C ASP A 199 -6.42 21.51 -8.21
N THR A 200 -5.18 21.70 -8.73
CA THR A 200 -4.45 22.95 -8.58
C THR A 200 -4.31 23.73 -9.89
N ILE A 201 -3.73 24.93 -9.80
CA ILE A 201 -3.39 25.76 -10.97
C ILE A 201 -2.41 25.04 -11.93
N ILE A 202 -1.70 24.03 -11.45
CA ILE A 202 -0.73 23.23 -12.23
C ILE A 202 -1.45 22.28 -13.20
N ALA A 203 -2.68 21.89 -12.93
CA ALA A 203 -3.46 20.95 -13.72
C ALA A 203 -3.44 21.22 -15.23
N LYS A 204 -3.55 22.49 -15.61
CA LYS A 204 -3.46 22.89 -17.03
C LYS A 204 -2.08 22.72 -17.63
N SER A 205 -1.02 22.91 -16.83
CA SER A 205 0.38 22.81 -17.29
C SER A 205 0.81 21.37 -17.55
N VAL A 206 0.15 20.40 -16.95
CA VAL A 206 0.41 18.96 -17.06
C VAL A 206 -0.70 18.20 -17.80
N ASN A 207 -1.70 18.91 -18.34
CA ASN A 207 -2.87 18.30 -19.00
C ASN A 207 -3.61 17.27 -18.12
N ARG A 208 -3.60 17.44 -16.79
CA ARG A 208 -4.18 16.49 -15.80
C ARG A 208 -3.68 15.07 -16.01
N SER A 209 -2.42 14.89 -16.39
CA SER A 209 -1.86 13.59 -16.73
C SER A 209 -0.69 13.24 -15.83
N PHE A 210 -0.72 12.01 -15.30
CA PHE A 210 0.44 11.39 -14.65
C PHE A 210 1.48 11.02 -15.71
N VAL A 211 2.73 10.86 -15.27
CA VAL A 211 3.82 10.33 -16.09
C VAL A 211 3.56 8.84 -16.34
N THR A 212 3.56 8.44 -17.59
CA THR A 212 3.55 7.03 -18.01
C THR A 212 4.97 6.53 -18.25
N ALA A 213 5.18 5.22 -18.26
CA ALA A 213 6.52 4.64 -18.39
C ALA A 213 7.25 5.06 -19.67
N ASP A 214 6.53 5.19 -20.77
CA ASP A 214 7.03 5.67 -22.06
C ASP A 214 7.35 7.17 -22.10
N GLN A 215 6.81 7.95 -21.16
CA GLN A 215 7.01 9.40 -21.03
C GLN A 215 8.03 9.77 -19.95
N TYR A 216 8.60 8.77 -19.28
CA TYR A 216 9.58 9.00 -18.21
C TYR A 216 10.82 9.74 -18.73
N ASP A 217 11.17 10.85 -18.07
CA ASP A 217 12.35 11.64 -18.37
C ASP A 217 13.14 11.96 -17.09
N ARG A 218 14.25 11.23 -16.91
CA ARG A 218 15.13 11.37 -15.75
C ARG A 218 15.60 12.81 -15.53
N LYS A 219 15.93 13.54 -16.59
CA LYS A 219 16.45 14.92 -16.49
C LYS A 219 15.42 15.86 -15.87
N TRP A 220 14.17 15.77 -16.33
CA TRP A 220 13.09 16.60 -15.82
C TRP A 220 12.66 16.19 -14.40
N LEU A 221 12.67 14.91 -14.12
CA LEU A 221 12.40 14.42 -12.76
C LEU A 221 13.45 14.94 -11.77
N LEU A 222 14.75 14.79 -12.09
CA LEU A 222 15.81 15.29 -11.23
C LEU A 222 15.81 16.82 -11.10
N LEU A 223 15.43 17.55 -12.13
CA LEU A 223 15.25 19.01 -12.05
C LEU A 223 14.17 19.36 -11.01
N GLY A 224 13.03 18.69 -11.05
CA GLY A 224 11.95 18.89 -10.08
C GLY A 224 12.36 18.52 -8.65
N TYR A 225 13.01 17.38 -8.50
CA TYR A 225 13.57 16.94 -7.22
C TYR A 225 14.53 17.97 -6.60
N ASN A 226 15.50 18.43 -7.38
CA ASN A 226 16.48 19.41 -6.89
C ASN A 226 15.83 20.76 -6.57
N THR A 227 14.90 21.22 -7.43
CA THR A 227 14.15 22.45 -7.15
C THR A 227 13.36 22.35 -5.84
N ALA A 228 12.67 21.24 -5.60
CA ALA A 228 11.91 21.05 -4.37
C ALA A 228 12.82 20.96 -3.14
N LYS A 229 13.98 20.31 -3.27
CA LYS A 229 14.99 20.25 -2.21
C LYS A 229 15.48 21.64 -1.78
N GLU A 230 15.65 22.57 -2.73
CA GLU A 230 16.15 23.92 -2.47
C GLU A 230 15.05 24.90 -2.04
N THR A 231 13.85 24.79 -2.63
CA THR A 231 12.82 25.84 -2.50
C THR A 231 11.53 25.37 -1.80
N GLY A 232 11.43 24.07 -1.50
CA GLY A 232 10.23 23.43 -0.98
C GLY A 232 9.20 23.12 -2.08
N LEU A 233 8.32 22.15 -1.78
CA LEU A 233 7.35 21.58 -2.73
C LEU A 233 6.41 22.63 -3.35
N GLY A 234 5.83 23.52 -2.54
CA GLY A 234 4.88 24.51 -3.04
C GLY A 234 5.48 25.44 -4.10
N ARG A 235 6.71 25.94 -3.86
CA ARG A 235 7.42 26.77 -4.82
C ARG A 235 7.85 25.97 -6.05
N ALA A 236 8.35 24.77 -5.86
CA ALA A 236 8.71 23.89 -6.97
C ALA A 236 7.51 23.62 -7.89
N CYS A 237 6.35 23.29 -7.34
CA CYS A 237 5.13 23.11 -8.14
C CYS A 237 4.76 24.35 -8.96
N PHE A 238 4.83 25.54 -8.36
CA PHE A 238 4.56 26.78 -9.11
C PHE A 238 5.61 27.05 -10.21
N SER A 239 6.87 26.65 -9.99
CA SER A 239 7.92 26.73 -11.01
C SER A 239 7.61 25.84 -12.23
N GLY A 240 6.89 24.71 -12.05
CA GLY A 240 6.37 23.92 -13.17
C GLY A 240 5.47 24.75 -14.12
N ARG A 241 4.63 25.64 -13.57
CA ARG A 241 3.86 26.59 -14.38
C ARG A 241 4.75 27.59 -15.11
N ILE A 242 5.79 28.08 -14.47
CA ILE A 242 6.75 29.01 -15.08
C ILE A 242 7.47 28.35 -16.26
N LEU A 243 7.86 27.09 -16.11
CA LEU A 243 8.49 26.31 -17.19
C LEU A 243 7.58 26.21 -18.42
N GLY A 244 6.28 26.03 -18.24
CA GLY A 244 5.32 26.03 -19.35
C GLY A 244 5.14 27.40 -19.98
N LEU A 245 5.03 28.46 -19.20
CA LEU A 245 4.70 29.80 -19.68
C LEU A 245 5.88 30.53 -20.34
N PHE A 246 7.10 30.34 -19.82
CA PHE A 246 8.27 31.13 -20.21
C PHE A 246 9.37 30.31 -20.88
N CYS A 247 9.39 28.99 -20.68
CA CYS A 247 10.38 28.10 -21.28
C CYS A 247 9.76 27.19 -22.36
N ASN A 248 8.45 27.34 -22.64
CA ASN A 248 7.71 26.50 -23.60
C ASN A 248 7.89 24.98 -23.35
N ALA A 249 8.02 24.59 -22.07
CA ALA A 249 8.16 23.19 -21.70
C ALA A 249 6.87 22.43 -22.01
N GLU A 250 7.02 21.25 -22.61
CA GLU A 250 5.89 20.36 -22.91
C GLU A 250 5.24 19.83 -21.64
N PRO A 251 3.92 19.59 -21.64
CA PRO A 251 3.21 19.08 -20.47
C PRO A 251 3.79 17.79 -19.89
N SER A 252 4.24 16.83 -20.70
CA SER A 252 4.89 15.60 -20.26
C SER A 252 6.18 15.85 -19.49
N LYS A 253 6.97 16.85 -19.89
CA LYS A 253 8.19 17.28 -19.20
C LYS A 253 7.88 17.91 -17.84
N ILE A 254 6.84 18.76 -17.83
CA ILE A 254 6.36 19.38 -16.58
C ILE A 254 5.80 18.29 -15.62
N SER A 255 5.09 17.27 -16.13
CA SER A 255 4.62 16.16 -15.29
C SER A 255 5.78 15.41 -14.63
N ASN A 256 6.87 15.11 -15.37
CA ASN A 256 8.10 14.54 -14.80
C ASN A 256 8.73 15.44 -13.73
N TYR A 257 8.77 16.75 -13.99
CA TYR A 257 9.27 17.72 -13.03
C TYR A 257 8.42 17.72 -11.72
N ILE A 258 7.09 17.73 -11.84
CA ILE A 258 6.18 17.68 -10.68
C ILE A 258 6.32 16.36 -9.92
N LEU A 259 6.46 15.23 -10.63
CA LEU A 259 6.73 13.93 -10.01
C LEU A 259 8.02 13.98 -9.18
N GLY A 260 9.10 14.50 -9.75
CA GLY A 260 10.36 14.66 -9.02
C GLY A 260 10.25 15.54 -7.79
N ALA A 261 9.49 16.64 -7.89
CA ALA A 261 9.24 17.53 -6.76
C ALA A 261 8.46 16.84 -5.62
N ALA A 262 7.47 16.00 -5.96
CA ALA A 262 6.71 15.24 -4.96
C ALA A 262 7.58 14.16 -4.28
N LEU A 263 8.35 13.39 -5.07
CA LEU A 263 9.22 12.34 -4.55
C LEU A 263 10.37 12.84 -3.67
N GLN A 264 10.72 14.12 -3.76
CA GLN A 264 11.75 14.69 -2.90
C GLN A 264 11.41 14.54 -1.42
N GLY A 265 10.13 14.75 -1.05
CA GLY A 265 9.66 14.57 0.32
C GLY A 265 9.82 13.14 0.82
N ASP A 266 9.52 12.15 -0.03
CA ASP A 266 9.66 10.73 0.29
C ASP A 266 11.11 10.35 0.56
N ILE A 267 12.04 10.78 -0.31
CA ILE A 267 13.48 10.53 -0.13
C ILE A 267 14.00 11.19 1.15
N GLN A 268 13.52 12.39 1.45
CA GLN A 268 13.90 13.06 2.70
C GLN A 268 13.35 12.30 3.91
N ALA A 269 12.11 11.85 3.88
CA ALA A 269 11.49 11.08 4.96
C ALA A 269 12.22 9.75 5.19
N ILE A 270 12.56 9.01 4.13
CA ILE A 270 13.35 7.77 4.20
C ILE A 270 14.71 8.04 4.88
N ARG A 271 15.43 9.07 4.47
CA ARG A 271 16.76 9.43 5.01
C ARG A 271 16.72 9.82 6.49
N ASN A 272 15.61 10.34 6.96
CA ASN A 272 15.45 10.79 8.35
C ASN A 272 14.76 9.75 9.24
N SER A 273 14.25 8.66 8.67
CA SER A 273 13.50 7.65 9.40
C SER A 273 14.43 6.73 10.18
N SER A 274 14.31 6.74 11.50
CA SER A 274 15.08 5.84 12.38
C SER A 274 14.76 4.35 12.13
N CYS A 275 13.52 4.00 11.74
CA CYS A 275 13.15 2.62 11.49
C CYS A 275 13.71 2.07 10.17
N LEU A 276 14.03 2.96 9.19
CA LEU A 276 14.61 2.57 7.90
C LEU A 276 16.15 2.64 7.91
N LEU A 277 16.74 3.47 8.77
CA LEU A 277 18.21 3.65 8.85
C LEU A 277 18.96 2.44 9.42
N TYR A 278 18.33 1.60 10.23
CA TYR A 278 18.95 0.36 10.75
C TYR A 278 19.18 -0.71 9.66
N THR A 279 18.65 -0.51 8.47
CA THR A 279 18.96 -1.34 7.29
C THR A 279 20.09 -0.76 6.44
N SER A 280 20.71 0.34 6.89
CA SER A 280 21.41 1.30 6.03
C SER A 280 22.93 1.24 5.98
N ASP A 281 23.54 0.06 5.90
CA ASP A 281 24.72 0.00 5.02
C ASP A 281 24.34 0.17 3.53
N ALA A 282 23.02 0.00 3.21
CA ALA A 282 22.47 0.24 1.88
C ALA A 282 22.20 1.74 1.56
N ALA A 283 22.16 2.64 2.56
CA ALA A 283 21.91 4.07 2.29
C ALA A 283 23.12 4.79 1.68
N ASP A 284 24.33 4.28 1.88
CA ASP A 284 25.54 4.81 1.21
C ASP A 284 25.58 4.48 -0.28
N ASP A 285 24.91 3.41 -0.73
CA ASP A 285 24.81 3.06 -2.15
C ASP A 285 23.77 3.89 -2.91
N LEU A 286 22.76 4.48 -2.22
CA LEU A 286 21.82 5.44 -2.84
C LEU A 286 22.48 6.77 -3.22
N THR A 287 23.69 7.05 -2.75
CA THR A 287 24.48 8.22 -3.15
C THR A 287 25.37 7.96 -4.38
N ARG A 288 25.48 6.70 -4.81
CA ARG A 288 26.22 6.29 -6.00
C ARG A 288 25.26 5.96 -7.13
N VAL A 289 24.63 6.99 -7.69
CA VAL A 289 24.03 6.92 -9.03
C VAL A 289 24.92 7.75 -9.93
N ASP A 290 25.94 7.10 -10.50
CA ASP A 290 26.67 7.61 -11.66
C ASP A 290 25.79 7.69 -12.90
#